data_c0e94c47a3a7acf7beeb4a8046153d59
#
_entry.id   c0e94c47a3a7acf7beeb4a8046153d59
#
_cell.length_a   1.000
_cell.length_b   1.000
_cell.length_c   1.000
_cell.angle_alpha   90.00
_cell.angle_beta   90.00
_cell.angle_gamma   90.00
#
_symmetry.space_group_name_H-M   'P 1'
#
loop_
_entity.id
_entity.type
_entity.pdbx_description
1 polymer ?
#
loop_
_entity_poly.entity_id
_entity_poly.type
_entity_poly.pdbx_seq_one_letter_code
_entity_poly.pdbx_strand_id
1 'polypeptide(L)'
;MMFSGAANAIEDRANIEPNDPVTEQRPIAWKLTPGIYHETAGRSAVDLNLRGNLVDDTFWIGEYQRGSEFQQLRGGYEHQFSLPFGKLIASAQAASRGFLGGSATFEIGDATVTPFYALAGFGRTNLQPYYNLNFDPNDSTLIGGGWRSADQTKTATLFRIHDDRLGTGQTVTHLVLRGKTGERSRLTVDLFRREGRSAPDAEYFVATGVSVTYDRDPWFIRLAIDPRANFTASDMTRLAVGMRF
;
A
#
# COMPACT_ATOMS: atom_id res chain seq x y z
N MET A 1 -1.63 5.58 -13.64
CA MET A 1 -2.39 5.36 -12.41
C MET A 1 -1.73 4.26 -11.62
N MET A 2 -1.75 4.32 -10.32
CA MET A 2 -0.77 3.64 -9.48
C MET A 2 -1.32 2.42 -8.77
N PHE A 3 -0.52 1.39 -8.70
CA PHE A 3 -0.75 0.21 -7.89
C PHE A 3 0.44 -0.03 -6.95
N SER A 4 0.37 0.45 -5.73
CA SER A 4 1.40 0.16 -4.72
C SER A 4 0.83 0.05 -3.30
N GLY A 5 -0.47 -0.18 -3.16
CA GLY A 5 -1.11 0.09 -1.89
C GLY A 5 -1.54 -1.09 -1.04
N ALA A 6 -1.87 -2.21 -1.64
CA ALA A 6 -2.24 -3.38 -0.84
C ALA A 6 -1.08 -3.87 0.04
N ALA A 7 0.16 -3.75 -0.45
CA ALA A 7 1.35 -4.08 0.33
C ALA A 7 1.50 -3.17 1.57
N ASN A 8 1.24 -1.87 1.45
CA ASN A 8 1.41 -0.92 2.55
C ASN A 8 0.27 -0.96 3.59
N ALA A 9 -0.96 -1.25 3.18
CA ALA A 9 -2.08 -1.43 4.13
C ALA A 9 -1.88 -2.69 4.98
N ILE A 10 -1.32 -3.75 4.40
CA ILE A 10 -0.91 -4.96 5.12
C ILE A 10 0.33 -4.66 5.98
N GLU A 11 1.25 -3.81 5.50
CA GLU A 11 2.47 -3.41 6.19
C GLU A 11 2.24 -2.68 7.50
N ASP A 12 1.37 -1.68 7.52
CA ASP A 12 1.23 -0.79 8.66
C ASP A 12 0.48 -1.44 9.84
N ARG A 13 -0.34 -2.46 9.59
CA ARG A 13 -1.15 -3.11 10.63
C ARG A 13 -0.43 -4.22 11.42
N ALA A 14 0.63 -4.80 10.90
CA ALA A 14 1.38 -5.85 11.60
C ALA A 14 2.21 -5.35 12.80
N ASN A 15 2.13 -4.06 13.14
CA ASN A 15 2.84 -3.46 14.27
C ASN A 15 1.99 -3.34 15.56
N ILE A 16 0.74 -3.82 15.57
CA ILE A 16 -0.11 -3.79 16.76
C ILE A 16 -0.06 -5.18 17.40
N GLU A 17 0.57 -5.30 18.57
CA GLU A 17 0.58 -6.55 19.34
C GLU A 17 -0.82 -6.84 19.94
N PRO A 18 -1.34 -8.08 19.82
CA PRO A 18 -2.74 -8.37 20.17
C PRO A 18 -3.03 -8.67 21.64
N ASN A 19 -2.11 -8.52 22.59
CA ASN A 19 -2.32 -8.97 23.97
C ASN A 19 -2.07 -7.88 25.02
N ASP A 20 -3.15 -7.13 25.34
CA ASP A 20 -3.32 -6.55 26.68
C ASP A 20 -4.81 -6.44 27.06
N PRO A 21 -5.21 -6.74 28.29
CA PRO A 21 -6.62 -6.78 28.67
C PRO A 21 -7.24 -5.39 28.72
N VAL A 22 -8.46 -5.35 28.23
CA VAL A 22 -9.45 -4.27 28.11
C VAL A 22 -9.47 -3.28 29.28
N THR A 23 -9.34 -1.99 28.96
CA THR A 23 -10.05 -0.77 29.45
C THR A 23 -9.21 0.51 29.48
N GLU A 24 -8.09 0.60 28.79
CA GLU A 24 -7.51 1.92 28.52
C GLU A 24 -7.77 2.28 27.05
N GLN A 25 -8.27 3.51 26.81
CA GLN A 25 -8.33 4.07 25.46
C GLN A 25 -6.92 4.05 24.89
N ARG A 26 -6.62 3.06 24.03
CA ARG A 26 -5.29 2.99 23.40
C ARG A 26 -5.07 4.28 22.64
N PRO A 27 -3.96 4.98 22.86
CA PRO A 27 -3.67 6.21 22.14
C PRO A 27 -3.56 5.91 20.63
N ILE A 28 -3.96 6.90 19.82
CA ILE A 28 -3.79 6.80 18.36
C ILE A 28 -2.31 6.72 18.06
N ALA A 29 -1.89 5.66 17.37
CA ALA A 29 -0.53 5.55 16.86
C ALA A 29 -0.41 6.36 15.58
N TRP A 30 0.28 7.47 15.64
CA TRP A 30 0.50 8.36 14.51
C TRP A 30 1.73 7.96 13.71
N LYS A 31 1.68 8.20 12.40
CA LYS A 31 2.81 8.01 11.49
C LYS A 31 2.86 9.16 10.50
N LEU A 32 3.97 9.90 10.50
CA LEU A 32 4.28 10.95 9.53
C LEU A 32 5.27 10.43 8.50
N THR A 33 4.99 10.64 7.22
CA THR A 33 5.79 10.15 6.10
C THR A 33 6.01 11.23 5.05
N PRO A 34 7.07 12.02 5.11
CA PRO A 34 7.56 12.79 3.98
C PRO A 34 8.23 11.88 2.94
N GLY A 35 8.06 12.20 1.67
CA GLY A 35 8.66 11.48 0.56
C GLY A 35 9.07 12.41 -0.58
N ILE A 36 10.12 12.05 -1.28
CA ILE A 36 10.63 12.71 -2.48
C ILE A 36 10.66 11.70 -3.61
N TYR A 37 10.17 12.10 -4.77
CA TYR A 37 10.09 11.29 -5.98
C TYR A 37 10.83 11.98 -7.12
N HIS A 38 11.61 11.21 -7.86
CA HIS A 38 12.33 11.69 -9.04
C HIS A 38 12.01 10.78 -10.24
N GLU A 39 11.48 11.39 -11.30
CA GLU A 39 11.17 10.72 -12.57
C GLU A 39 12.33 10.91 -13.56
N THR A 40 12.58 9.91 -14.42
CA THR A 40 13.60 9.99 -15.48
C THR A 40 13.35 11.12 -16.47
N ALA A 41 12.11 11.60 -16.60
CA ALA A 41 11.77 12.80 -17.37
C ALA A 41 12.22 14.12 -16.73
N GLY A 42 13.01 14.09 -15.65
CA GLY A 42 13.54 15.26 -14.95
C GLY A 42 12.53 15.96 -14.03
N ARG A 43 11.37 15.34 -13.81
CA ARG A 43 10.34 15.87 -12.90
C ARG A 43 10.55 15.31 -11.50
N SER A 44 10.36 16.19 -10.51
CA SER A 44 10.39 15.78 -9.09
C SER A 44 9.06 16.10 -8.43
N ALA A 45 8.71 15.31 -7.44
CA ALA A 45 7.53 15.53 -6.62
C ALA A 45 7.84 15.32 -5.14
N VAL A 46 7.05 15.96 -4.30
CA VAL A 46 7.06 15.77 -2.85
C VAL A 46 5.71 15.23 -2.41
N ASP A 47 5.74 14.42 -1.38
CA ASP A 47 4.56 13.82 -0.77
C ASP A 47 4.68 13.92 0.75
N LEU A 48 3.62 14.36 1.41
CA LEU A 48 3.52 14.36 2.86
C LEU A 48 2.27 13.60 3.26
N ASN A 49 2.41 12.60 4.10
CA ASN A 49 1.29 11.77 4.56
C ASN A 49 1.31 11.67 6.09
N LEU A 50 0.18 11.94 6.72
CA LEU A 50 -0.08 11.69 8.13
C LEU A 50 -1.14 10.60 8.25
N ARG A 51 -0.83 9.54 9.00
CA ARG A 51 -1.71 8.41 9.24
C ARG A 51 -1.92 8.21 10.75
N GLY A 52 -3.15 7.97 11.15
CA GLY A 52 -3.52 7.56 12.51
C GLY A 52 -4.06 6.13 12.49
N ASN A 53 -3.58 5.29 13.40
CA ASN A 53 -4.05 3.91 13.57
C ASN A 53 -4.64 3.75 14.96
N LEU A 54 -5.86 3.26 15.01
CA LEU A 54 -6.54 2.67 16.16
C LEU A 54 -6.55 1.15 16.00
N VAL A 55 -7.15 0.43 16.94
CA VAL A 55 -7.16 -1.05 16.90
C VAL A 55 -7.69 -1.57 15.55
N ASP A 56 -8.88 -1.13 15.15
CA ASP A 56 -9.54 -1.59 13.94
C ASP A 56 -9.69 -0.49 12.87
N ASP A 57 -9.35 0.74 13.23
CA ASP A 57 -9.54 1.91 12.39
C ASP A 57 -8.21 2.51 11.94
N THR A 58 -8.16 2.92 10.70
CA THR A 58 -7.05 3.70 10.16
C THR A 58 -7.62 4.86 9.36
N PHE A 59 -7.09 6.04 9.61
CA PHE A 59 -7.40 7.22 8.79
C PHE A 59 -6.11 7.92 8.39
N TRP A 60 -6.16 8.59 7.26
CA TRP A 60 -4.99 9.28 6.75
C TRP A 60 -5.37 10.52 5.96
N ILE A 61 -4.47 11.49 5.95
CA ILE A 61 -4.51 12.66 5.09
C ILE A 61 -3.13 12.88 4.51
N GLY A 62 -3.06 13.33 3.26
CA GLY A 62 -1.79 13.58 2.61
C GLY A 62 -1.91 14.59 1.50
N GLU A 63 -0.77 15.19 1.17
CA GLU A 63 -0.62 16.12 0.07
C GLU A 63 0.50 15.64 -0.85
N TYR A 64 0.20 15.60 -2.14
CA TYR A 64 1.17 15.32 -3.18
C TYR A 64 1.31 16.53 -4.09
N GLN A 65 2.55 16.94 -4.34
CA GLN A 65 2.85 18.07 -5.21
C GLN A 65 3.95 17.72 -6.21
N ARG A 66 3.68 17.93 -7.50
CA ARG A 66 4.64 17.78 -8.60
C ARG A 66 4.81 19.12 -9.30
N GLY A 67 5.85 19.87 -8.90
CA GLY A 67 6.07 21.22 -9.38
C GLY A 67 4.85 22.13 -9.19
N SER A 68 4.57 23.01 -10.16
CA SER A 68 3.35 23.79 -10.23
C SER A 68 2.23 23.12 -11.04
N GLU A 69 2.52 21.97 -11.66
CA GLU A 69 1.61 21.33 -12.62
C GLU A 69 0.50 20.52 -11.93
N PHE A 70 0.82 19.92 -10.80
CA PHE A 70 -0.12 19.03 -10.12
C PHE A 70 0.04 19.10 -8.61
N GLN A 71 -1.07 19.41 -7.94
CA GLN A 71 -1.20 19.35 -6.48
C GLN A 71 -2.48 18.62 -6.14
N GLN A 72 -2.43 17.75 -5.15
CA GLN A 72 -3.59 16.98 -4.71
C GLN A 72 -3.57 16.77 -3.19
N LEU A 73 -4.60 17.28 -2.53
CA LEU A 73 -4.95 16.89 -1.16
C LEU A 73 -5.82 15.64 -1.24
N ARG A 74 -5.54 14.66 -0.36
CA ARG A 74 -6.22 13.37 -0.34
C ARG A 74 -6.38 12.86 1.07
N GLY A 75 -7.36 12.03 1.31
CA GLY A 75 -7.61 11.39 2.59
C GLY A 75 -8.39 10.12 2.44
N GLY A 76 -8.38 9.31 3.48
CA GLY A 76 -9.09 8.06 3.49
C GLY A 76 -9.30 7.52 4.90
N TYR A 77 -10.16 6.53 4.94
CA TYR A 77 -10.53 5.80 6.13
C TYR A 77 -10.62 4.31 5.81
N GLU A 78 -10.14 3.48 6.71
CA GLU A 78 -10.22 2.03 6.64
C GLU A 78 -10.72 1.48 7.96
N HIS A 79 -11.61 0.50 7.89
CA HIS A 79 -12.06 -0.27 9.04
C HIS A 79 -11.79 -1.77 8.83
N GLN A 80 -11.28 -2.42 9.86
CA GLN A 80 -11.04 -3.86 9.87
C GLN A 80 -12.13 -4.55 10.70
N PHE A 81 -12.86 -5.43 10.03
CA PHE A 81 -13.81 -6.33 10.68
C PHE A 81 -13.13 -7.67 10.95
N SER A 82 -13.10 -8.10 12.21
CA SER A 82 -12.66 -9.45 12.57
C SER A 82 -13.72 -10.47 12.23
N LEU A 83 -13.34 -11.53 11.55
CA LEU A 83 -14.21 -12.65 11.15
C LEU A 83 -13.72 -13.94 11.80
N PRO A 84 -14.58 -14.95 11.99
CA PRO A 84 -14.19 -16.24 12.59
C PRO A 84 -13.08 -16.98 11.83
N PHE A 85 -12.90 -16.67 10.54
CA PHE A 85 -11.94 -17.32 9.64
C PHE A 85 -10.91 -16.35 9.03
N GLY A 86 -10.80 -15.12 9.57
CA GLY A 86 -9.90 -14.11 9.04
C GLY A 86 -10.37 -12.69 9.31
N LYS A 87 -10.20 -11.79 8.34
CA LYS A 87 -10.61 -10.39 8.46
C LYS A 87 -11.07 -9.81 7.12
N LEU A 88 -11.95 -8.80 7.20
CA LEU A 88 -12.34 -7.93 6.09
C LEU A 88 -11.83 -6.52 6.38
N ILE A 89 -11.15 -5.91 5.43
CA ILE A 89 -10.75 -4.52 5.46
C ILE A 89 -11.58 -3.77 4.43
N ALA A 90 -12.42 -2.84 4.88
CA ALA A 90 -13.16 -1.93 4.02
C ALA A 90 -12.53 -0.55 4.05
N SER A 91 -12.38 0.10 2.89
CA SER A 91 -11.82 1.44 2.79
C SER A 91 -12.65 2.37 1.93
N ALA A 92 -12.60 3.66 2.27
CA ALA A 92 -13.11 4.76 1.47
C ALA A 92 -12.04 5.85 1.35
N GLN A 93 -11.93 6.46 0.17
CA GLN A 93 -10.93 7.47 -0.13
C GLN A 93 -11.54 8.61 -0.94
N ALA A 94 -11.05 9.81 -0.68
CA ALA A 94 -11.42 11.01 -1.43
C ALA A 94 -10.18 11.87 -1.68
N ALA A 95 -10.19 12.64 -2.77
CA ALA A 95 -9.16 13.62 -3.03
C ALA A 95 -9.72 14.88 -3.68
N SER A 96 -8.94 15.96 -3.58
CA SER A 96 -9.22 17.18 -4.35
C SER A 96 -9.32 16.85 -5.84
N ARG A 97 -10.08 17.65 -6.58
CA ARG A 97 -10.47 17.41 -7.99
C ARG A 97 -11.52 16.30 -8.16
N GLY A 98 -12.28 15.99 -7.11
CA GLY A 98 -13.49 15.17 -7.18
C GLY A 98 -13.25 13.66 -7.19
N PHE A 99 -12.05 13.18 -6.89
CA PHE A 99 -11.83 11.74 -6.77
C PHE A 99 -12.59 11.15 -5.58
N LEU A 100 -13.25 10.02 -5.82
CA LEU A 100 -13.88 9.17 -4.81
C LEU A 100 -13.60 7.71 -5.16
N GLY A 101 -13.24 6.91 -4.15
CA GLY A 101 -12.99 5.49 -4.31
C GLY A 101 -13.30 4.72 -3.04
N GLY A 102 -13.51 3.42 -3.19
CA GLY A 102 -13.71 2.49 -2.10
C GLY A 102 -13.22 1.10 -2.45
N SER A 103 -12.86 0.32 -1.45
CA SER A 103 -12.40 -1.06 -1.64
C SER A 103 -12.77 -1.95 -0.48
N ALA A 104 -12.73 -3.26 -0.73
CA ALA A 104 -12.85 -4.30 0.27
C ALA A 104 -11.77 -5.35 0.02
N THR A 105 -11.07 -5.77 1.06
CA THR A 105 -10.05 -6.81 1.01
C THR A 105 -10.31 -7.83 2.11
N PHE A 106 -10.42 -9.11 1.71
CA PHE A 106 -10.53 -10.25 2.61
C PHE A 106 -9.16 -10.87 2.81
N GLU A 107 -8.79 -11.13 4.05
CA GLU A 107 -7.72 -12.05 4.41
C GLU A 107 -8.36 -13.25 5.10
N ILE A 108 -8.18 -14.43 4.52
CA ILE A 108 -8.76 -15.70 4.98
C ILE A 108 -7.62 -16.57 5.51
N GLY A 109 -7.66 -16.88 6.79
CA GLY A 109 -6.65 -17.67 7.48
C GLY A 109 -6.40 -17.15 8.90
N ASP A 110 -6.70 -17.98 9.89
CA ASP A 110 -6.43 -17.68 11.28
C ASP A 110 -4.97 -17.97 11.63
N ALA A 111 -4.24 -16.98 12.08
CA ALA A 111 -2.81 -17.09 12.42
C ALA A 111 -2.55 -18.07 13.58
N THR A 112 -3.55 -18.37 14.40
CA THR A 112 -3.44 -19.34 15.50
C THR A 112 -3.60 -20.79 15.04
N VAL A 113 -4.19 -20.99 13.85
CA VAL A 113 -4.54 -22.33 13.31
C VAL A 113 -3.63 -22.71 12.15
N THR A 114 -3.27 -21.74 11.29
CA THR A 114 -2.51 -22.01 10.07
C THR A 114 -1.46 -20.95 9.79
N PRO A 115 -0.25 -21.33 9.34
CA PRO A 115 0.73 -20.37 8.87
C PRO A 115 0.36 -19.73 7.53
N PHE A 116 -0.64 -20.26 6.81
CA PHE A 116 -1.03 -19.78 5.49
C PHE A 116 -2.30 -18.94 5.55
N TYR A 117 -2.40 -17.97 4.62
CA TYR A 117 -3.60 -17.17 4.42
C TYR A 117 -3.80 -16.87 2.93
N ALA A 118 -5.06 -16.66 2.56
CA ALA A 118 -5.45 -16.22 1.23
C ALA A 118 -5.90 -14.75 1.26
N LEU A 119 -5.73 -14.06 0.15
CA LEU A 119 -6.14 -12.68 -0.05
C LEU A 119 -7.08 -12.60 -1.25
N ALA A 120 -8.19 -11.88 -1.10
CA ALA A 120 -9.08 -11.52 -2.18
C ALA A 120 -9.61 -10.11 -1.94
N GLY A 121 -9.71 -9.29 -2.99
CA GLY A 121 -10.20 -7.93 -2.83
C GLY A 121 -10.69 -7.33 -4.15
N PHE A 122 -11.40 -6.23 -4.02
CA PHE A 122 -11.83 -5.43 -5.16
C PHE A 122 -11.97 -3.96 -4.76
N GLY A 123 -11.88 -3.08 -5.74
CA GLY A 123 -12.09 -1.65 -5.57
C GLY A 123 -12.84 -1.03 -6.74
N ARG A 124 -13.44 0.13 -6.48
CA ARG A 124 -14.16 0.94 -7.47
C ARG A 124 -13.91 2.41 -7.24
N THR A 125 -13.78 3.17 -8.34
CA THR A 125 -13.62 4.62 -8.30
C THR A 125 -14.51 5.33 -9.32
N ASN A 126 -14.62 6.65 -9.17
CA ASN A 126 -15.31 7.52 -10.13
C ASN A 126 -14.44 8.01 -11.29
N LEU A 127 -13.28 7.39 -11.53
CA LEU A 127 -12.38 7.70 -12.65
C LEU A 127 -11.73 9.09 -12.65
N GLN A 128 -11.84 9.85 -11.58
CA GLN A 128 -11.16 11.14 -11.49
C GLN A 128 -9.66 10.93 -11.20
N PRO A 129 -8.79 11.88 -11.60
CA PRO A 129 -7.36 11.77 -11.34
C PRO A 129 -7.04 11.58 -9.86
N TYR A 130 -6.24 10.58 -9.57
CA TYR A 130 -5.79 10.27 -8.23
C TYR A 130 -4.33 9.85 -8.22
N TYR A 131 -3.55 10.49 -7.39
CA TYR A 131 -2.17 10.13 -7.17
C TYR A 131 -2.00 9.55 -5.77
N ASN A 132 -1.84 8.25 -5.67
CA ASN A 132 -1.58 7.57 -4.41
C ASN A 132 -0.48 6.53 -4.59
N LEU A 133 0.39 6.43 -3.60
CA LEU A 133 1.39 5.36 -3.51
C LEU A 133 0.89 4.14 -2.74
N ASN A 134 -0.22 4.30 -2.06
CA ASN A 134 -0.89 3.25 -1.32
C ASN A 134 -2.02 2.69 -2.17
N PHE A 135 -2.67 1.65 -1.72
CA PHE A 135 -3.74 0.96 -2.45
C PHE A 135 -4.64 1.93 -3.24
N ASP A 136 -4.72 1.72 -4.54
CA ASP A 136 -5.61 2.46 -5.43
C ASP A 136 -6.77 1.54 -5.85
N PRO A 137 -8.00 1.79 -5.37
CA PRO A 137 -9.16 0.97 -5.68
C PRO A 137 -9.73 1.24 -7.08
N ASN A 138 -8.91 1.40 -8.11
CA ASN A 138 -9.30 1.73 -9.48
C ASN A 138 -9.93 0.56 -10.23
N ASP A 139 -11.17 0.21 -9.90
CA ASP A 139 -11.89 -0.90 -10.55
C ASP A 139 -11.08 -2.21 -10.60
N SER A 140 -10.17 -2.35 -9.64
CA SER A 140 -9.21 -3.43 -9.58
C SER A 140 -9.75 -4.63 -8.80
N THR A 141 -9.23 -5.79 -9.15
CA THR A 141 -9.36 -7.01 -8.36
C THR A 141 -8.01 -7.39 -7.78
N LEU A 142 -8.01 -7.94 -6.57
CA LEU A 142 -6.83 -8.45 -5.88
C LEU A 142 -7.05 -9.93 -5.58
N ILE A 143 -6.03 -10.74 -5.87
CA ILE A 143 -5.97 -12.15 -5.45
C ILE A 143 -4.56 -12.50 -5.02
N GLY A 144 -4.43 -13.30 -3.98
CA GLY A 144 -3.12 -13.70 -3.50
C GLY A 144 -3.18 -14.59 -2.28
N GLY A 145 -2.07 -14.69 -1.60
CA GLY A 145 -1.93 -15.40 -0.37
C GLY A 145 -0.53 -15.28 0.19
N GLY A 146 -0.32 -15.84 1.34
CA GLY A 146 0.98 -15.76 1.99
C GLY A 146 1.18 -16.79 3.07
N TRP A 147 2.35 -16.71 3.61
CA TRP A 147 2.82 -17.51 4.73
C TRP A 147 3.34 -16.59 5.84
N ARG A 148 3.14 -17.00 7.07
CA ARG A 148 3.71 -16.36 8.26
C ARG A 148 4.37 -17.41 9.17
N SER A 149 5.50 -17.06 9.77
CA SER A 149 6.15 -17.94 10.76
C SER A 149 5.28 -18.07 12.01
N ALA A 150 5.45 -19.17 12.77
CA ALA A 150 4.68 -19.41 13.99
C ALA A 150 4.83 -18.30 15.04
N ASP A 151 6.01 -17.68 15.12
CA ASP A 151 6.31 -16.53 15.97
C ASP A 151 5.89 -15.18 15.34
N GLN A 152 5.26 -15.20 14.16
CA GLN A 152 4.82 -14.06 13.38
C GLN A 152 5.92 -13.02 13.06
N THR A 153 7.19 -13.37 13.25
CA THR A 153 8.32 -12.47 12.98
C THR A 153 8.67 -12.37 11.50
N LYS A 154 8.22 -13.34 10.68
CA LYS A 154 8.50 -13.39 9.24
C LYS A 154 7.22 -13.63 8.46
N THR A 155 7.08 -12.94 7.34
CA THR A 155 5.98 -13.16 6.38
C THR A 155 6.51 -13.16 4.95
N ALA A 156 5.85 -13.95 4.09
CA ALA A 156 6.02 -13.91 2.65
C ALA A 156 4.63 -13.84 2.02
N THR A 157 4.35 -12.80 1.25
CA THR A 157 3.04 -12.59 0.61
C THR A 157 3.23 -12.45 -0.88
N LEU A 158 2.49 -13.22 -1.67
CA LEU A 158 2.41 -13.10 -3.12
C LEU A 158 0.99 -12.70 -3.47
N PHE A 159 0.81 -11.60 -4.19
CA PHE A 159 -0.50 -11.18 -4.65
C PHE A 159 -0.43 -10.47 -6.00
N ARG A 160 -1.54 -10.49 -6.71
CA ARG A 160 -1.74 -9.85 -8.00
C ARG A 160 -2.92 -8.90 -7.92
N ILE A 161 -2.71 -7.68 -8.43
CA ILE A 161 -3.76 -6.68 -8.63
C ILE A 161 -3.96 -6.55 -10.13
N HIS A 162 -5.21 -6.65 -10.58
CA HIS A 162 -5.57 -6.51 -11.99
C HIS A 162 -6.61 -5.40 -12.15
N ASP A 163 -6.29 -4.45 -13.02
CA ASP A 163 -7.19 -3.36 -13.43
C ASP A 163 -7.39 -3.42 -14.95
N ASP A 164 -8.62 -3.67 -15.37
CA ASP A 164 -9.00 -3.66 -16.79
C ASP A 164 -10.10 -2.62 -17.08
N ARG A 165 -10.20 -1.62 -16.25
CA ARG A 165 -11.22 -0.57 -16.32
C ARG A 165 -11.35 0.10 -17.69
N LEU A 166 -10.22 0.34 -18.36
CA LEU A 166 -10.15 1.03 -19.65
C LEU A 166 -9.63 0.13 -20.77
N GLY A 167 -9.69 -1.20 -20.62
CA GLY A 167 -9.15 -2.13 -21.59
C GLY A 167 -7.62 -2.09 -21.70
N THR A 168 -6.95 -1.64 -20.66
CA THR A 168 -5.48 -1.53 -20.61
C THR A 168 -4.80 -2.81 -20.16
N GLY A 169 -5.52 -3.72 -19.49
CA GLY A 169 -5.00 -4.97 -18.95
C GLY A 169 -3.90 -4.77 -17.93
N GLN A 170 -3.94 -3.65 -17.20
CA GLN A 170 -2.91 -3.31 -16.22
C GLN A 170 -2.91 -4.29 -15.07
N THR A 171 -1.74 -4.84 -14.79
CA THR A 171 -1.54 -5.83 -13.73
C THR A 171 -0.25 -5.54 -12.99
N VAL A 172 -0.28 -5.67 -11.67
CA VAL A 172 0.92 -5.65 -10.82
C VAL A 172 0.92 -6.90 -9.95
N THR A 173 2.00 -7.67 -10.03
CA THR A 173 2.23 -8.81 -9.15
C THR A 173 3.31 -8.45 -8.15
N HIS A 174 3.06 -8.66 -6.87
CA HIS A 174 3.95 -8.35 -5.76
C HIS A 174 4.40 -9.60 -5.04
N LEU A 175 5.69 -9.68 -4.70
CA LEU A 175 6.24 -10.60 -3.72
C LEU A 175 6.81 -9.77 -2.58
N VAL A 176 6.10 -9.76 -1.44
CA VAL A 176 6.49 -9.01 -0.25
C VAL A 176 7.09 -9.96 0.77
N LEU A 177 8.33 -9.72 1.12
CA LEU A 177 9.06 -10.44 2.16
C LEU A 177 9.30 -9.49 3.33
N ARG A 178 8.94 -9.93 4.53
CA ARG A 178 9.11 -9.15 5.75
C ARG A 178 9.73 -10.00 6.84
N GLY A 179 10.65 -9.42 7.60
CA GLY A 179 11.27 -10.10 8.73
C GLY A 179 11.74 -9.15 9.81
N LYS A 180 11.61 -9.51 11.08
CA LYS A 180 12.31 -8.85 12.18
C LYS A 180 13.82 -9.06 12.00
N THR A 181 14.59 -7.97 12.15
CA THR A 181 16.07 -7.97 12.10
C THR A 181 16.69 -7.66 13.47
N GLY A 182 15.86 -7.34 14.45
CA GLY A 182 16.19 -7.08 15.85
C GLY A 182 14.92 -6.83 16.65
N GLU A 183 15.03 -6.59 17.94
CA GLU A 183 13.88 -6.38 18.84
C GLU A 183 12.95 -5.26 18.34
N ARG A 184 13.55 -4.14 17.92
CA ARG A 184 12.84 -2.93 17.47
C ARG A 184 13.06 -2.63 15.99
N SER A 185 13.50 -3.61 15.21
CA SER A 185 13.82 -3.41 13.80
C SER A 185 13.24 -4.48 12.91
N ARG A 186 12.88 -4.08 11.69
CA ARG A 186 12.26 -4.91 10.66
C ARG A 186 12.74 -4.49 9.28
N LEU A 187 12.94 -5.47 8.41
CA LEU A 187 13.19 -5.26 6.99
C LEU A 187 11.97 -5.76 6.20
N THR A 188 11.53 -4.94 5.25
CA THR A 188 10.54 -5.33 4.26
C THR A 188 11.13 -5.13 2.86
N VAL A 189 11.01 -6.15 2.01
CA VAL A 189 11.39 -6.10 0.60
C VAL A 189 10.15 -6.42 -0.22
N ASP A 190 9.77 -5.54 -1.13
CA ASP A 190 8.68 -5.73 -2.09
C ASP A 190 9.29 -5.78 -3.50
N LEU A 191 9.25 -6.95 -4.13
CA LEU A 191 9.58 -7.15 -5.52
C LEU A 191 8.28 -7.13 -6.31
N PHE A 192 8.17 -6.27 -7.31
CA PHE A 192 6.95 -6.20 -8.10
C PHE A 192 7.22 -6.22 -9.60
N ARG A 193 6.35 -6.93 -10.30
CA ARG A 193 6.28 -6.96 -11.77
C ARG A 193 5.01 -6.28 -12.22
N ARG A 194 5.18 -5.31 -13.12
CA ARG A 194 4.10 -4.54 -13.73
C ARG A 194 4.00 -4.91 -15.20
N GLU A 195 2.78 -5.14 -15.67
CA GLU A 195 2.52 -5.46 -17.09
C GLU A 195 1.18 -4.86 -17.54
N GLY A 196 1.10 -4.43 -18.80
CA GLY A 196 -0.09 -3.79 -19.35
C GLY A 196 0.25 -2.67 -20.32
N ARG A 197 -0.73 -1.79 -20.56
CA ARG A 197 -0.65 -0.62 -21.45
C ARG A 197 -0.97 0.65 -20.69
N SER A 198 -0.40 1.76 -21.13
CA SER A 198 -0.77 3.10 -20.59
C SER A 198 -2.14 3.58 -21.07
N ALA A 199 -2.56 3.13 -22.27
CA ALA A 199 -3.85 3.36 -22.91
C ALA A 199 -4.21 2.13 -23.76
N PRO A 200 -5.49 1.92 -24.15
CA PRO A 200 -5.92 0.73 -24.90
C PRO A 200 -5.15 0.48 -26.20
N ASP A 201 -4.74 1.54 -26.87
CA ASP A 201 -3.99 1.55 -28.13
C ASP A 201 -2.47 1.65 -27.97
N ALA A 202 -1.98 1.81 -26.72
CA ALA A 202 -0.57 1.91 -26.44
C ALA A 202 0.13 0.54 -26.50
N GLU A 203 1.45 0.57 -26.65
CA GLU A 203 2.29 -0.62 -26.61
C GLU A 203 2.21 -1.30 -25.24
N TYR A 204 2.11 -2.64 -25.27
CA TYR A 204 2.17 -3.47 -24.07
C TYR A 204 3.62 -3.55 -23.57
N PHE A 205 3.82 -3.40 -22.28
CA PHE A 205 5.14 -3.52 -21.68
C PHE A 205 5.13 -4.37 -20.41
N VAL A 206 6.33 -4.77 -20.03
CA VAL A 206 6.63 -5.45 -18.77
C VAL A 206 7.80 -4.74 -18.11
N ALA A 207 7.67 -4.45 -16.82
CA ALA A 207 8.73 -3.85 -16.01
C ALA A 207 8.77 -4.50 -14.63
N THR A 208 9.96 -4.55 -14.01
CA THR A 208 10.15 -5.08 -12.66
C THR A 208 10.79 -4.03 -11.80
N GLY A 209 10.24 -3.80 -10.63
CA GLY A 209 10.73 -2.84 -9.66
C GLY A 209 10.93 -3.45 -8.27
N VAL A 210 11.48 -2.66 -7.37
CA VAL A 210 11.77 -3.06 -6.00
C VAL A 210 11.54 -1.91 -5.05
N SER A 211 11.00 -2.21 -3.87
CA SER A 211 10.96 -1.31 -2.72
C SER A 211 11.58 -1.99 -1.51
N VAL A 212 12.40 -1.27 -0.79
CA VAL A 212 13.02 -1.74 0.46
C VAL A 212 12.67 -0.75 1.56
N THR A 213 12.10 -1.26 2.64
CA THR A 213 11.82 -0.48 3.85
C THR A 213 12.58 -1.06 5.02
N TYR A 214 13.37 -0.24 5.69
CA TYR A 214 13.98 -0.57 6.96
C TYR A 214 13.30 0.24 8.06
N ASP A 215 12.66 -0.46 8.96
CA ASP A 215 12.02 0.09 10.15
C ASP A 215 12.93 -0.09 11.36
N ARG A 216 13.15 0.95 12.13
CA ARG A 216 13.75 0.93 13.45
C ARG A 216 12.98 1.92 14.32
N ASP A 217 12.03 1.38 15.07
CA ASP A 217 11.11 2.19 15.88
C ASP A 217 11.82 3.27 16.69
N PRO A 218 11.37 4.56 16.61
CA PRO A 218 10.15 5.02 15.93
C PRO A 218 10.34 5.41 14.45
N TRP A 219 11.54 5.27 13.87
CA TRP A 219 11.88 5.73 12.53
C TRP A 219 11.76 4.63 11.49
N PHE A 220 11.54 5.02 10.25
CA PHE A 220 11.74 4.15 9.09
C PHE A 220 12.29 4.93 7.90
N ILE A 221 12.94 4.20 7.01
CA ILE A 221 13.38 4.68 5.70
C ILE A 221 12.90 3.72 4.63
N ARG A 222 12.40 4.25 3.51
CA ARG A 222 12.00 3.48 2.34
C ARG A 222 12.67 4.02 1.10
N LEU A 223 13.24 3.12 0.30
CA LEU A 223 13.76 3.38 -1.03
C LEU A 223 13.03 2.49 -2.02
N ALA A 224 12.63 3.04 -3.18
CA ALA A 224 12.03 2.26 -4.25
C ALA A 224 12.56 2.70 -5.62
N ILE A 225 12.76 1.71 -6.50
CA ILE A 225 13.01 1.86 -7.92
C ILE A 225 11.80 1.30 -8.64
N ASP A 226 11.10 2.14 -9.37
CA ASP A 226 9.79 1.90 -9.94
C ASP A 226 9.80 2.17 -11.47
N PRO A 227 10.29 1.22 -12.27
CA PRO A 227 10.30 1.37 -13.72
C PRO A 227 8.88 1.44 -14.28
N ARG A 228 8.68 2.28 -15.30
CA ARG A 228 7.36 2.52 -15.91
C ARG A 228 6.31 2.89 -14.87
N ALA A 229 6.69 3.77 -13.94
CA ALA A 229 5.84 4.16 -12.82
C ALA A 229 4.43 4.55 -13.31
N ASN A 230 3.40 4.00 -12.65
CA ASN A 230 1.99 4.21 -13.01
C ASN A 230 1.65 3.89 -14.46
N PHE A 231 2.30 2.91 -15.05
CA PHE A 231 2.13 2.53 -16.45
C PHE A 231 2.45 3.67 -17.44
N THR A 232 3.30 4.61 -17.04
CA THR A 232 3.82 5.69 -17.90
C THR A 232 5.12 5.28 -18.59
N ALA A 233 5.65 6.16 -19.45
CA ALA A 233 6.97 5.97 -20.05
C ALA A 233 8.13 6.33 -19.08
N SER A 234 7.84 6.90 -17.93
CA SER A 234 8.86 7.35 -16.98
C SER A 234 9.14 6.31 -15.90
N ASP A 235 10.41 6.13 -15.60
CA ASP A 235 10.85 5.43 -14.40
C ASP A 235 10.89 6.41 -13.22
N MET A 236 10.72 5.89 -12.01
CA MET A 236 10.70 6.72 -10.80
C MET A 236 11.58 6.13 -9.72
N THR A 237 12.39 6.96 -9.09
CA THR A 237 13.05 6.64 -7.83
C THR A 237 12.33 7.37 -6.70
N ARG A 238 12.07 6.67 -5.60
CA ARG A 238 11.33 7.20 -4.45
C ARG A 238 12.15 7.01 -3.18
N LEU A 239 12.25 8.05 -2.39
CA LEU A 239 12.81 8.04 -1.04
C LEU A 239 11.76 8.59 -0.08
N ALA A 240 11.47 7.84 0.97
CA ALA A 240 10.64 8.32 2.07
C ALA A 240 11.32 8.01 3.40
N VAL A 241 11.20 8.93 4.33
CA VAL A 241 11.61 8.77 5.73
C VAL A 241 10.40 9.07 6.58
N GLY A 242 10.19 8.35 7.64
CA GLY A 242 9.04 8.63 8.49
C GLY A 242 9.28 8.30 9.94
N MET A 243 8.34 8.75 10.77
CA MET A 243 8.38 8.58 12.22
C MET A 243 6.99 8.18 12.74
N ARG A 244 6.98 7.30 13.74
CA ARG A 244 5.80 6.93 14.54
C ARG A 244 5.86 7.61 15.91
N PHE A 245 4.72 8.04 16.45
CA PHE A 245 4.62 8.72 17.74
C PHE A 245 3.21 8.61 18.33
#